data_dbd894210d20398902679a4dbf243d14
#
_entry.id   dbd894210d20398902679a4dbf243d14
#
_cell.length_a   1.000
_cell.length_b   1.000
_cell.length_c   1.000
_cell.angle_alpha   90.00
_cell.angle_beta   90.00
_cell.angle_gamma   90.00
#
_symmetry.space_group_name_H-M   'P 1'
#
loop_
_entity.id
_entity.type
_entity.pdbx_description
1 polymer ?
#
loop_
_entity_poly.entity_id
_entity_poly.type
_entity_poly.pdbx_seq_one_letter_code
_entity_poly.pdbx_strand_id
1 'polypeptide(L)'
;MYDIEQIFGFLSNYGAKINNKFFSFNNEDGMERFRVINALNPGTFENDTKTFAIAIVADLMSADDPLDTVKQMVEFSINFADKFHASLCDEERTPITKQMISHMESRAQDVARIKQLSNHND
;
A
#
# COMPACT_ATOMS: atom_id res chain seq x y z
N MET A 1 15.76 2.96 11.97
CA MET A 1 16.06 3.60 10.67
C MET A 1 16.37 2.51 9.65
N TYR A 2 15.78 2.59 8.48
CA TYR A 2 15.88 1.52 7.48
C TYR A 2 16.75 1.95 6.32
N ASP A 3 17.57 1.01 5.84
CA ASP A 3 18.42 1.21 4.67
C ASP A 3 17.56 1.13 3.40
N ILE A 4 17.59 2.17 2.58
CA ILE A 4 16.81 2.25 1.35
C ILE A 4 17.13 1.08 0.41
N GLU A 5 18.41 0.66 0.32
CA GLU A 5 18.78 -0.45 -0.55
C GLU A 5 18.11 -1.76 -0.14
N GLN A 6 18.01 -2.02 1.16
CA GLN A 6 17.33 -3.21 1.65
C GLN A 6 15.82 -3.15 1.36
N ILE A 7 15.23 -1.96 1.51
CA ILE A 7 13.83 -1.74 1.15
C ILE A 7 13.62 -1.97 -0.34
N PHE A 8 14.49 -1.42 -1.18
CA PHE A 8 14.41 -1.60 -2.63
C PHE A 8 14.50 -3.08 -3.01
N GLY A 9 15.41 -3.83 -2.39
CA GLY A 9 15.54 -5.27 -2.64
C GLY A 9 14.28 -6.02 -2.27
N PHE A 10 13.71 -5.73 -1.11
CA PHE A 10 12.48 -6.38 -0.66
C PHE A 10 11.31 -6.05 -1.61
N LEU A 11 11.13 -4.79 -1.96
CA LEU A 11 10.04 -4.36 -2.83
C LEU A 11 10.16 -4.96 -4.22
N SER A 12 11.37 -4.99 -4.78
CA SER A 12 11.61 -5.60 -6.10
C SER A 12 11.31 -7.09 -6.11
N ASN A 13 11.72 -7.79 -5.05
CA ASN A 13 11.43 -9.22 -4.92
C ASN A 13 9.93 -9.49 -4.76
N TYR A 14 9.19 -8.54 -4.23
CA TYR A 14 7.74 -8.64 -4.06
C TYR A 14 6.98 -8.29 -5.34
N GLY A 15 7.67 -7.85 -6.38
CA GLY A 15 7.08 -7.54 -7.68
C GLY A 15 6.78 -6.07 -7.92
N ALA A 16 7.25 -5.18 -7.05
CA ALA A 16 7.03 -3.75 -7.22
C ALA A 16 7.89 -3.20 -8.36
N LYS A 17 7.36 -2.18 -9.02
CA LYS A 17 8.09 -1.42 -10.05
C LYS A 17 8.33 -0.01 -9.55
N ILE A 18 9.56 0.47 -9.73
CA ILE A 18 9.87 1.85 -9.38
C ILE A 18 9.25 2.79 -10.42
N ASN A 19 8.65 3.87 -9.95
CA ASN A 19 8.02 4.87 -10.80
C ASN A 19 8.12 6.22 -10.11
N ASN A 20 8.88 7.16 -10.70
CA ASN A 20 9.07 8.51 -10.16
C ASN A 20 9.45 8.54 -8.68
N LYS A 21 10.40 7.70 -8.28
CA LYS A 21 10.94 7.63 -6.91
C LYS A 21 9.97 7.05 -5.87
N PHE A 22 8.90 6.39 -6.32
CA PHE A 22 8.07 5.55 -5.45
C PHE A 22 7.90 4.18 -6.08
N PHE A 23 7.31 3.24 -5.35
CA PHE A 23 7.11 1.88 -5.84
C PHE A 23 5.63 1.63 -6.09
N SER A 24 5.33 1.04 -7.25
CA SER A 24 3.97 0.74 -7.66
C SER A 24 3.79 -0.77 -7.75
N PHE A 25 2.69 -1.26 -7.17
CA PHE A 25 2.23 -2.64 -7.32
C PHE A 25 1.05 -2.64 -8.28
N ASN A 26 1.22 -3.30 -9.41
CA ASN A 26 0.25 -3.26 -10.51
C ASN A 26 -0.44 -4.60 -10.66
N ASN A 27 -1.65 -4.59 -11.22
CA ASN A 27 -2.33 -5.82 -11.61
C ASN A 27 -1.81 -6.31 -12.98
N GLU A 28 -2.41 -7.39 -13.49
CA GLU A 28 -1.98 -8.00 -14.75
C GLU A 28 -2.15 -7.05 -15.95
N ASP A 29 -3.09 -6.11 -15.87
CA ASP A 29 -3.34 -5.13 -16.92
C ASP A 29 -2.44 -3.91 -16.81
N GLY A 30 -1.54 -3.88 -15.84
CA GLY A 30 -0.64 -2.75 -15.62
C GLY A 30 -1.25 -1.61 -14.83
N MET A 31 -2.46 -1.76 -14.32
CA MET A 31 -3.09 -0.74 -13.48
C MET A 31 -2.57 -0.84 -12.05
N GLU A 32 -2.30 0.31 -11.45
CA GLU A 32 -1.79 0.37 -10.09
C GLU A 32 -2.85 -0.10 -9.09
N ARG A 33 -2.48 -1.07 -8.25
CA ARG A 33 -3.31 -1.51 -7.12
C ARG A 33 -3.05 -0.64 -5.90
N PHE A 34 -1.78 -0.50 -5.55
CA PHE A 34 -1.34 0.36 -4.45
C PHE A 34 0.12 0.75 -4.69
N ARG A 35 0.57 1.72 -3.92
CA ARG A 35 1.96 2.17 -4.01
C ARG A 35 2.58 2.28 -2.63
N VAL A 36 3.92 2.24 -2.60
CA VAL A 36 4.71 2.44 -1.41
C VAL A 36 5.49 3.72 -1.58
N ILE A 37 5.33 4.64 -0.66
CA ILE A 37 6.02 5.92 -0.66
C ILE A 37 6.83 6.06 0.62
N ASN A 38 7.81 6.96 0.59
CA ASN A 38 8.50 7.37 1.81
C ASN A 38 7.55 8.24 2.62
N ALA A 39 7.27 7.84 3.86
CA ALA A 39 6.34 8.59 4.70
C ALA A 39 6.93 9.90 5.21
N LEU A 40 8.23 10.08 5.06
CA LEU A 40 8.90 11.34 5.42
C LEU A 40 8.91 12.28 4.21
N ASN A 41 9.02 13.57 4.48
CA ASN A 41 9.12 14.59 3.44
C ASN A 41 10.38 14.34 2.58
N PRO A 42 10.30 14.34 1.25
CA PRO A 42 9.20 14.77 0.39
C PRO A 42 8.25 13.66 -0.10
N GLY A 43 8.22 12.51 0.55
CA GLY A 43 7.34 11.42 0.14
C GLY A 43 7.92 10.49 -0.92
N THR A 44 9.15 10.73 -1.36
CA THR A 44 9.85 9.92 -2.37
C THR A 44 11.08 9.28 -1.77
N PHE A 45 11.58 8.24 -2.45
CA PHE A 45 12.83 7.60 -2.07
C PHE A 45 13.98 8.24 -2.83
N GLU A 46 14.96 8.75 -2.07
CA GLU A 46 16.19 9.31 -2.63
C GLU A 46 17.33 8.31 -2.41
N ASN A 47 18.28 8.30 -3.34
CA ASN A 47 19.46 7.43 -3.22
C ASN A 47 20.26 7.78 -1.97
N ASP A 48 20.82 6.75 -1.34
CA ASP A 48 21.71 6.86 -0.18
C ASP A 48 21.08 7.48 1.06
N THR A 49 19.74 7.56 1.10
CA THR A 49 19.06 8.01 2.30
C THR A 49 18.55 6.83 3.12
N LYS A 50 18.25 7.10 4.37
CA LYS A 50 17.57 6.16 5.25
C LYS A 50 16.21 6.72 5.58
N THR A 51 15.24 5.84 5.85
CA THR A 51 13.92 6.29 6.24
C THR A 51 13.49 5.63 7.53
N PHE A 52 12.70 6.35 8.31
CA PHE A 52 12.08 5.82 9.52
C PHE A 52 10.74 5.17 9.25
N ALA A 53 10.11 5.51 8.12
CA ALA A 53 8.75 5.09 7.86
C ALA A 53 8.46 5.08 6.38
N ILE A 54 7.70 4.08 5.96
CA ILE A 54 7.08 4.04 4.63
C ILE A 54 5.57 4.07 4.80
N ALA A 55 4.87 4.50 3.76
CA ALA A 55 3.43 4.48 3.72
C ALA A 55 2.96 3.67 2.53
N ILE A 56 1.95 2.84 2.75
CA ILE A 56 1.30 2.05 1.72
C ILE A 56 -0.05 2.70 1.45
N VAL A 57 -0.26 3.18 0.24
CA VAL A 57 -1.44 3.97 -0.12
C VAL A 57 -2.11 3.41 -1.37
N ALA A 58 -3.42 3.52 -1.41
CA ALA A 58 -4.21 3.13 -2.57
C ALA A 58 -5.40 4.05 -2.74
N ASP A 59 -5.81 4.24 -4.00
CA ASP A 59 -7.06 4.90 -4.32
C ASP A 59 -8.09 3.82 -4.65
N LEU A 60 -8.96 3.52 -3.69
CA LEU A 60 -9.92 2.45 -3.84
C LEU A 60 -10.98 2.73 -4.91
N MET A 61 -11.28 4.00 -5.15
CA MET A 61 -12.23 4.35 -6.22
C MET A 61 -11.67 4.05 -7.61
N SER A 62 -10.35 4.12 -7.76
CA SER A 62 -9.68 3.79 -9.02
C SER A 62 -9.27 2.33 -9.11
N ALA A 63 -9.36 1.58 -8.01
CA ALA A 63 -8.94 0.19 -7.98
C ALA A 63 -9.93 -0.69 -8.75
N ASP A 64 -9.37 -1.66 -9.48
CA ASP A 64 -10.15 -2.64 -10.22
C ASP A 64 -10.95 -3.53 -9.27
N ASP A 65 -10.31 -4.01 -8.21
CA ASP A 65 -10.92 -4.81 -7.16
C ASP A 65 -10.51 -4.23 -5.80
N PRO A 66 -11.34 -3.33 -5.22
CA PRO A 66 -10.96 -2.67 -3.97
C PRO A 66 -10.72 -3.61 -2.80
N LEU A 67 -11.54 -4.65 -2.64
CA LEU A 67 -11.37 -5.59 -1.53
C LEU A 67 -10.06 -6.38 -1.67
N ASP A 68 -9.78 -6.89 -2.85
CA ASP A 68 -8.54 -7.61 -3.10
C ASP A 68 -7.33 -6.70 -2.89
N THR A 69 -7.43 -5.43 -3.33
CA THR A 69 -6.39 -4.45 -3.11
C THR A 69 -6.09 -4.28 -1.62
N VAL A 70 -7.11 -4.10 -0.79
CA VAL A 70 -6.91 -3.96 0.66
C VAL A 70 -6.27 -5.21 1.25
N LYS A 71 -6.73 -6.39 0.85
CA LYS A 71 -6.16 -7.65 1.35
C LYS A 71 -4.68 -7.78 0.99
N GLN A 72 -4.31 -7.40 -0.23
CA GLN A 72 -2.91 -7.45 -0.65
C GLN A 72 -2.06 -6.40 0.06
N MET A 73 -2.59 -5.20 0.29
CA MET A 73 -1.90 -4.17 1.06
C MET A 73 -1.61 -4.66 2.48
N VAL A 74 -2.58 -5.27 3.13
CA VAL A 74 -2.44 -5.79 4.49
C VAL A 74 -1.39 -6.90 4.52
N GLU A 75 -1.47 -7.84 3.60
CA GLU A 75 -0.51 -8.94 3.52
C GLU A 75 0.91 -8.42 3.29
N PHE A 76 1.08 -7.51 2.35
CA PHE A 76 2.37 -6.88 2.09
C PHE A 76 2.90 -6.18 3.34
N SER A 77 2.03 -5.42 4.01
CA SER A 77 2.41 -4.64 5.19
C SER A 77 2.86 -5.53 6.34
N ILE A 78 2.17 -6.65 6.55
CA ILE A 78 2.55 -7.63 7.58
C ILE A 78 3.92 -8.24 7.24
N ASN A 79 4.13 -8.63 6.00
CA ASN A 79 5.39 -9.24 5.59
C ASN A 79 6.55 -8.23 5.67
N PHE A 80 6.31 -6.99 5.30
CA PHE A 80 7.31 -5.92 5.44
C PHE A 80 7.66 -5.70 6.90
N ALA A 81 6.65 -5.56 7.76
CA ALA A 81 6.87 -5.34 9.18
C ALA A 81 7.66 -6.48 9.81
N ASP A 82 7.37 -7.71 9.43
CA ASP A 82 8.08 -8.87 9.92
C ASP A 82 9.54 -8.87 9.47
N LYS A 83 9.78 -8.57 8.20
CA LYS A 83 11.15 -8.56 7.64
C LYS A 83 12.01 -7.47 8.27
N PHE A 84 11.47 -6.28 8.49
CA PHE A 84 12.24 -5.12 8.95
C PHE A 84 12.02 -4.82 10.43
N HIS A 85 11.30 -5.68 11.16
CA HIS A 85 10.95 -5.47 12.58
C HIS A 85 10.29 -4.10 12.78
N ALA A 86 9.39 -3.76 11.87
CA ALA A 86 8.68 -2.49 11.89
C ALA A 86 7.34 -2.64 12.60
N SER A 87 6.78 -1.53 13.02
CA SER A 87 5.44 -1.48 13.60
C SER A 87 4.44 -1.03 12.55
N LEU A 88 3.30 -1.73 12.47
CA LEU A 88 2.19 -1.33 11.62
C LEU A 88 1.30 -0.36 12.37
N CYS A 89 1.02 0.77 11.75
CA CYS A 89 0.12 1.76 12.33
C CYS A 89 -0.66 2.47 11.21
N ASP A 90 -1.73 3.16 11.61
CA ASP A 90 -2.51 3.99 10.71
C ASP A 90 -1.82 5.35 10.50
N GLU A 91 -2.49 6.24 9.76
CA GLU A 91 -1.95 7.57 9.46
C GLU A 91 -1.81 8.45 10.71
N GLU A 92 -2.50 8.11 11.79
CA GLU A 92 -2.39 8.79 13.08
C GLU A 92 -1.37 8.14 14.00
N ARG A 93 -0.65 7.14 13.49
CA ARG A 93 0.36 6.37 14.20
C ARG A 93 -0.20 5.50 15.32
N THR A 94 -1.49 5.15 15.23
CA THR A 94 -2.12 4.21 16.13
C THR A 94 -1.83 2.79 15.65
N PRO A 95 -1.40 1.87 16.52
CA PRO A 95 -1.14 0.48 16.11
C PRO A 95 -2.35 -0.15 15.45
N ILE A 96 -2.13 -0.85 14.34
CA ILE A 96 -3.18 -1.53 13.59
C ILE A 96 -3.67 -2.76 14.35
N THR A 97 -4.99 -2.90 14.46
CA THR A 97 -5.64 -4.06 15.08
C THR A 97 -6.41 -4.86 14.02
N LYS A 98 -6.78 -6.09 14.36
CA LYS A 98 -7.62 -6.92 13.49
C LYS A 98 -8.96 -6.24 13.19
N GLN A 99 -9.52 -5.54 14.17
CA GLN A 99 -10.76 -4.81 13.99
C GLN A 99 -10.61 -3.69 12.97
N MET A 100 -9.51 -2.98 13.00
CA MET A 100 -9.22 -1.93 12.01
C MET A 100 -9.09 -2.51 10.61
N ILE A 101 -8.42 -3.66 10.48
CA ILE A 101 -8.30 -4.35 9.19
C ILE A 101 -9.68 -4.76 8.66
N SER A 102 -10.52 -5.34 9.51
CA SER A 102 -11.89 -5.70 9.13
C SER A 102 -12.69 -4.49 8.68
N HIS A 103 -12.50 -3.35 9.34
CA HIS A 103 -13.15 -2.10 8.97
C HIS A 103 -12.69 -1.61 7.59
N MET A 104 -11.39 -1.70 7.32
CA MET A 104 -10.84 -1.35 6.02
C MET A 104 -11.41 -2.23 4.91
N GLU A 105 -11.55 -3.54 5.16
CA GLU A 105 -12.13 -4.46 4.20
C GLU A 105 -13.61 -4.15 3.96
N SER A 106 -14.36 -3.80 4.99
CA SER A 106 -15.77 -3.39 4.86
C SER A 106 -15.91 -2.14 4.02
N ARG A 107 -15.03 -1.16 4.22
CA ARG A 107 -15.04 0.06 3.41
C ARG A 107 -14.70 -0.24 1.95
N ALA A 108 -13.78 -1.15 1.71
CA ALA A 108 -13.44 -1.57 0.35
C ALA A 108 -14.63 -2.23 -0.35
N GLN A 109 -15.40 -3.06 0.37
CA GLN A 109 -16.61 -3.65 -0.16
C GLN A 109 -17.65 -2.59 -0.50
N ASP A 110 -17.80 -1.57 0.34
CA ASP A 110 -18.72 -0.46 0.09
C ASP A 110 -18.32 0.32 -1.17
N VAL A 111 -17.02 0.56 -1.35
CA VAL A 111 -16.52 1.24 -2.56
C VAL A 111 -16.82 0.40 -3.80
N ALA A 112 -16.59 -0.91 -3.74
CA ALA A 112 -16.87 -1.80 -4.87
C ALA A 112 -18.36 -1.76 -5.25
N ARG A 113 -19.26 -1.73 -4.25
CA ARG A 113 -20.70 -1.65 -4.49
C ARG A 113 -21.09 -0.32 -5.12
N ILE A 114 -20.52 0.79 -4.64
CA ILE A 114 -20.78 2.12 -5.20
C ILE A 114 -20.34 2.18 -6.66
N LYS A 115 -19.18 1.60 -6.97
CA LYS A 115 -18.68 1.54 -8.36
C LYS A 115 -19.61 0.75 -9.26
N GLN A 116 -20.15 -0.38 -8.79
CA GLN A 116 -21.12 -1.16 -9.55
C GLN A 116 -22.39 -0.37 -9.83
N LEU A 117 -22.93 0.34 -8.83
CA LEU A 117 -24.09 1.17 -9.00
C LEU A 117 -23.88 2.29 -10.02
N SER A 118 -22.69 2.90 -9.99
CA SER A 118 -22.33 3.95 -10.95
C SER A 118 -22.29 3.40 -12.38
N ASN A 119 -21.80 2.17 -12.56
CA ASN A 119 -21.73 1.53 -13.87
C ASN A 119 -23.10 1.10 -14.39
N HIS A 120 -24.08 0.90 -13.51
CA HIS A 120 -25.44 0.49 -13.88
C HIS A 120 -26.33 1.66 -14.31
N ASN A 121 -25.93 2.88 -14.04
CA ASN A 121 -26.74 4.08 -14.29
C ASN A 121 -26.46 4.73 -15.63
N ASP A 122 -25.86 4.03 -16.54
CA ASP A 122 -25.61 4.52 -17.91
C ASP A 122 -26.83 4.38 -18.80
#